data_287a745284043db63aa22ae6189188b5
#
_entry.id   287a745284043db63aa22ae6189188b5
#
_cell.length_a   1.000
_cell.length_b   1.000
_cell.length_c   1.000
_cell.angle_alpha   90.00
_cell.angle_beta   90.00
_cell.angle_gamma   90.00
#
_symmetry.space_group_name_H-M   'P 1'
#
loop_
_entity.id
_entity.type
_entity.pdbx_description
1 polymer ?
#
loop_
_entity_poly.entity_id
_entity_poly.type
_entity_poly.pdbx_seq_one_letter_code
_entity_poly.pdbx_strand_id
1 'polypeptide(L)'
;YMLLGRATQHFFTSLVERSELAGWLVPLYADNAFFGGNVDVTGLLCGCDVVDAIRANEACDARALYALMRVMFNDNGVTLDDMNAQQIKTAAGCALAVVSCQATEFLPELKACLLDGRACI
;
A
#
# COMPACT_ATOMS: atom_id res chain seq x y z
N TYR A 1 5.38 -3.42 4.34
CA TYR A 1 5.41 -2.10 3.70
C TYR A 1 4.00 -1.60 3.50
N MET A 2 3.80 -0.30 3.64
CA MET A 2 2.52 0.36 3.41
C MET A 2 2.65 1.36 2.26
N LEU A 3 1.90 1.13 1.20
CA LEU A 3 1.90 1.96 -0.01
C LEU A 3 1.08 3.24 0.21
N LEU A 4 1.71 4.36 0.01
CA LEU A 4 1.13 5.68 0.23
C LEU A 4 1.54 6.65 -0.89
N GLY A 5 0.70 7.63 -1.17
CA GLY A 5 1.07 8.78 -1.99
C GLY A 5 2.01 9.72 -1.23
N ARG A 6 2.83 10.46 -1.94
CA ARG A 6 3.86 11.34 -1.35
C ARG A 6 3.30 12.47 -0.49
N ALA A 7 2.03 12.87 -0.66
CA ALA A 7 1.40 13.87 0.19
C ALA A 7 1.43 13.52 1.68
N THR A 8 1.44 12.21 2.02
CA THR A 8 1.47 11.75 3.41
C THR A 8 2.87 11.73 4.02
N GLN A 9 3.93 11.85 3.22
CA GLN A 9 5.32 11.71 3.64
C GLN A 9 5.71 12.69 4.75
N HIS A 10 5.19 13.91 4.71
CA HIS A 10 5.53 14.98 5.65
C HIS A 10 5.21 14.65 7.11
N PHE A 11 4.24 13.77 7.36
CA PHE A 11 3.80 13.44 8.72
C PHE A 11 3.79 11.94 9.03
N PHE A 12 3.54 11.08 8.04
CA PHE A 12 3.26 9.66 8.28
C PHE A 12 4.50 8.90 8.75
N THR A 13 5.67 9.15 8.17
CA THR A 13 6.93 8.54 8.61
C THR A 13 7.19 8.81 10.09
N SER A 14 7.10 10.09 10.50
CA SER A 14 7.29 10.49 11.89
C SER A 14 6.22 9.90 12.82
N LEU A 15 4.98 9.79 12.34
CA LEU A 15 3.89 9.17 13.11
C LEU A 15 4.19 7.68 13.38
N VAL A 16 4.64 6.94 12.39
CA VAL A 16 5.01 5.52 12.53
C VAL A 16 6.19 5.36 13.48
N GLU A 17 7.24 6.16 13.31
CA GLU A 17 8.45 6.09 14.15
C GLU A 17 8.17 6.35 15.65
N ARG A 18 7.14 7.13 15.95
CA ARG A 18 6.72 7.48 17.31
C ARG A 18 5.63 6.56 17.87
N SER A 19 5.20 5.58 17.10
CA SER A 19 4.16 4.62 17.47
C SER A 19 4.74 3.24 17.81
N GLU A 20 3.88 2.37 18.34
CA GLU A 20 4.20 0.95 18.54
C GLU A 20 4.45 0.17 17.23
N LEU A 21 4.19 0.79 16.07
CA LEU A 21 4.43 0.21 14.75
C LEU A 21 5.87 0.43 14.25
N ALA A 22 6.69 1.20 14.99
CA ALA A 22 8.09 1.40 14.65
C ALA A 22 8.83 0.06 14.53
N GLY A 23 9.53 -0.15 13.41
CA GLY A 23 10.21 -1.40 13.09
C GLY A 23 9.33 -2.51 12.51
N TRP A 24 8.00 -2.34 12.50
CA TRP A 24 7.04 -3.27 11.92
C TRP A 24 6.46 -2.79 10.61
N LEU A 25 6.11 -1.52 10.56
CA LEU A 25 5.51 -0.86 9.41
C LEU A 25 6.51 0.08 8.77
N VAL A 26 6.79 -0.13 7.51
CA VAL A 26 7.67 0.73 6.72
C VAL A 26 6.84 1.43 5.66
N PRO A 27 6.69 2.76 5.72
CA PRO A 27 6.03 3.51 4.66
C PRO A 27 6.82 3.40 3.35
N LEU A 28 6.12 3.16 2.26
CA LEU A 28 6.67 3.16 0.91
C LEU A 28 5.88 4.17 0.08
N TYR A 29 6.52 5.27 -0.29
CA TYR A 29 5.88 6.35 -1.01
C TYR A 29 6.02 6.15 -2.53
N ALA A 30 4.87 6.01 -3.19
CA ALA A 30 4.81 5.85 -4.63
C ALA A 30 4.61 7.19 -5.33
N ASP A 31 5.27 7.34 -6.48
CA ASP A 31 5.02 8.43 -7.41
C ASP A 31 3.81 8.10 -8.29
N ASN A 32 2.97 9.08 -8.55
CA ASN A 32 1.85 8.93 -9.47
C ASN A 32 2.29 9.32 -10.89
N ALA A 33 2.97 8.42 -11.57
CA ALA A 33 3.44 8.64 -12.93
C ALA A 33 2.29 8.61 -13.96
N PHE A 34 1.23 7.86 -13.67
CA PHE A 34 0.04 7.77 -14.53
C PHE A 34 -0.59 9.13 -14.79
N PHE A 35 -0.66 9.99 -13.77
CA PHE A 35 -1.14 11.37 -13.88
C PHE A 35 -0.03 12.40 -14.01
N GLY A 36 1.17 12.02 -14.45
CA GLY A 36 2.27 12.93 -14.75
C GLY A 36 3.03 13.46 -13.53
N GLY A 37 2.87 12.86 -12.37
CA GLY A 37 3.62 13.20 -11.15
C GLY A 37 3.13 14.42 -10.38
N ASN A 38 2.03 15.05 -10.80
CA ASN A 38 1.45 16.22 -10.12
C ASN A 38 0.37 15.85 -9.09
N VAL A 39 0.01 14.57 -9.00
CA VAL A 39 -0.99 14.03 -8.08
C VAL A 39 -0.28 13.12 -7.10
N ASP A 40 -0.36 13.41 -5.81
CA ASP A 40 0.44 12.74 -4.77
C ASP A 40 -0.39 12.16 -3.63
N VAL A 41 -1.72 12.10 -3.77
CA VAL A 41 -2.63 11.54 -2.77
C VAL A 41 -2.81 10.03 -2.96
N THR A 42 -2.84 9.29 -1.87
CA THR A 42 -2.94 7.82 -1.86
C THR A 42 -4.16 7.30 -2.62
N GLY A 43 -5.31 7.93 -2.47
CA GLY A 43 -6.56 7.50 -3.13
C GLY A 43 -6.59 7.62 -4.66
N LEU A 44 -5.61 8.29 -5.25
CA LEU A 44 -5.46 8.45 -6.70
C LEU A 44 -4.26 7.68 -7.28
N LEU A 45 -3.55 6.88 -6.47
CA LEU A 45 -2.52 5.98 -6.96
C LEU A 45 -3.14 4.91 -7.87
N CYS A 46 -2.53 4.71 -9.01
CA CYS A 46 -2.93 3.68 -9.96
C CYS A 46 -2.22 2.34 -9.68
N GLY A 47 -2.77 1.26 -10.19
CA GLY A 47 -2.19 -0.06 -10.01
C GLY A 47 -0.79 -0.17 -10.61
N CYS A 48 -0.54 0.45 -11.78
CA CYS A 48 0.78 0.51 -12.39
C CYS A 48 1.81 1.23 -11.51
N ASP A 49 1.44 2.35 -10.88
CA ASP A 49 2.32 3.11 -9.98
C ASP A 49 2.70 2.28 -8.74
N VAL A 50 1.73 1.54 -8.20
CA VAL A 50 1.95 0.62 -7.08
C VAL A 50 2.91 -0.50 -7.47
N VAL A 51 2.71 -1.13 -8.62
CA VAL A 51 3.58 -2.20 -9.12
C VAL A 51 5.02 -1.68 -9.31
N ASP A 52 5.17 -0.51 -9.88
CA ASP A 52 6.50 0.10 -10.10
C ASP A 52 7.19 0.43 -8.78
N ALA A 53 6.47 0.97 -7.80
CA ALA A 53 7.00 1.26 -6.48
C ALA A 53 7.46 -0.02 -5.74
N ILE A 54 6.69 -1.09 -5.82
CA ILE A 54 7.04 -2.38 -5.23
C ILE A 54 8.28 -2.98 -5.90
N ARG A 55 8.33 -2.96 -7.22
CA ARG A 55 9.47 -3.49 -7.98
C ARG A 55 10.75 -2.69 -7.76
N ALA A 56 10.64 -1.39 -7.54
CA ALA A 56 11.78 -0.52 -7.24
C ALA A 56 12.27 -0.64 -5.80
N ASN A 57 11.53 -1.30 -4.91
CA ASN A 57 11.90 -1.46 -3.51
C ASN A 57 12.97 -2.55 -3.34
N GLU A 58 14.22 -2.16 -3.39
CA GLU A 58 15.38 -3.05 -3.24
C GLU A 58 15.49 -3.70 -1.84
N ALA A 59 14.85 -3.11 -0.83
CA ALA A 59 14.81 -3.66 0.52
C ALA A 59 13.76 -4.77 0.69
N CYS A 60 13.10 -5.21 -0.40
CA CYS A 60 12.07 -6.24 -0.36
C CYS A 60 12.66 -7.61 0.01
N ASP A 61 12.16 -8.16 1.10
CA ASP A 61 12.36 -9.55 1.51
C ASP A 61 11.19 -10.39 0.93
N ALA A 62 11.45 -11.65 0.57
CA ALA A 62 10.42 -12.58 0.07
C ALA A 62 9.26 -12.81 1.06
N ARG A 63 9.45 -12.47 2.34
CA ARG A 63 8.45 -12.55 3.40
C ARG A 63 7.71 -11.22 3.64
N ALA A 64 8.08 -10.17 2.92
CA ALA A 64 7.45 -8.86 3.08
C ALA A 64 6.00 -8.90 2.61
N LEU A 65 5.12 -8.29 3.41
CA LEU A 65 3.74 -8.03 3.05
C LEU A 65 3.61 -6.56 2.64
N TYR A 66 2.98 -6.31 1.51
CA TYR A 66 2.65 -4.97 1.05
C TYR A 66 1.18 -4.68 1.33
N ALA A 67 0.90 -3.65 2.11
CA ALA A 67 -0.45 -3.19 2.41
C ALA A 67 -0.84 -2.03 1.50
N LEU A 68 -1.96 -2.19 0.82
CA LEU A 68 -2.60 -1.15 0.01
C LEU A 68 -3.80 -0.58 0.78
N MET A 69 -4.00 0.72 0.67
CA MET A 69 -5.14 1.38 1.28
C MET A 69 -6.39 1.17 0.43
N ARG A 70 -7.50 0.77 1.06
CA ARG A 70 -8.78 0.52 0.35
C ARG A 70 -9.28 1.73 -0.44
N VAL A 71 -8.92 2.94 -0.05
CA VAL A 71 -9.26 4.18 -0.77
C VAL A 71 -8.71 4.25 -2.21
N MET A 72 -7.73 3.41 -2.55
CA MET A 72 -7.19 3.32 -3.93
C MET A 72 -8.15 2.63 -4.91
N PHE A 73 -9.14 1.91 -4.38
CA PHE A 73 -10.08 1.11 -5.16
C PHE A 73 -11.48 1.71 -5.11
N ASN A 74 -12.14 1.74 -6.26
CA ASN A 74 -13.54 2.18 -6.37
C ASN A 74 -14.51 1.07 -5.92
N ASP A 75 -15.81 1.33 -6.04
CA ASP A 75 -16.87 0.37 -5.66
C ASP A 75 -16.83 -0.94 -6.45
N ASN A 76 -16.19 -0.97 -7.62
CA ASN A 76 -15.98 -2.17 -8.41
C ASN A 76 -14.69 -2.92 -8.03
N GLY A 77 -13.95 -2.44 -7.03
CA GLY A 77 -12.71 -3.05 -6.55
C GLY A 77 -11.51 -2.88 -7.48
N VAL A 78 -11.52 -1.83 -8.32
CA VAL A 78 -10.42 -1.51 -9.23
C VAL A 78 -9.89 -0.09 -8.99
N THR A 79 -8.62 0.09 -9.30
CA THR A 79 -7.93 1.38 -9.33
C THR A 79 -8.34 2.21 -10.57
N LEU A 80 -7.86 3.44 -10.66
CA LEU A 80 -8.20 4.35 -11.79
C LEU A 80 -7.68 3.87 -13.16
N ASP A 81 -6.70 2.99 -13.19
CA ASP A 81 -6.20 2.30 -14.38
C ASP A 81 -6.77 0.87 -14.54
N ASP A 82 -7.94 0.64 -13.94
CA ASP A 82 -8.73 -0.61 -14.05
C ASP A 82 -8.02 -1.89 -13.55
N MET A 83 -7.03 -1.77 -12.66
CA MET A 83 -6.39 -2.91 -12.03
C MET A 83 -7.06 -3.29 -10.72
N ASN A 84 -7.45 -4.55 -10.56
CA ASN A 84 -7.86 -5.08 -9.27
C ASN A 84 -6.65 -5.53 -8.42
N ALA A 85 -6.87 -5.77 -7.12
CA ALA A 85 -5.81 -6.14 -6.20
C ALA A 85 -5.09 -7.44 -6.59
N GLN A 86 -5.79 -8.41 -7.17
CA GLN A 86 -5.19 -9.67 -7.64
C GLN A 86 -4.25 -9.46 -8.85
N GLN A 87 -4.62 -8.57 -9.76
CA GLN A 87 -3.79 -8.21 -10.91
C GLN A 87 -2.52 -7.48 -10.44
N ILE A 88 -2.64 -6.55 -9.48
CA ILE A 88 -1.51 -5.86 -8.87
C ILE A 88 -0.58 -6.87 -8.17
N LYS A 89 -1.14 -7.78 -7.36
CA LYS A 89 -0.40 -8.86 -6.69
C LYS A 89 0.40 -9.70 -7.67
N THR A 90 -0.24 -10.14 -8.74
CA THR A 90 0.40 -10.97 -9.79
C THR A 90 1.51 -10.20 -10.50
N ALA A 91 1.25 -8.94 -10.88
CA ALA A 91 2.21 -8.11 -11.57
C ALA A 91 3.41 -7.74 -10.69
N ALA A 92 3.17 -7.45 -9.41
CA ALA A 92 4.24 -7.12 -8.45
C ALA A 92 5.03 -8.36 -7.99
N GLY A 93 4.42 -9.56 -8.02
CA GLY A 93 5.05 -10.80 -7.60
C GLY A 93 5.29 -10.90 -6.09
N CYS A 94 4.44 -10.31 -5.27
CA CYS A 94 4.61 -10.22 -3.82
C CYS A 94 3.33 -10.56 -3.05
N ALA A 95 3.47 -10.77 -1.74
CA ALA A 95 2.32 -10.86 -0.84
C ALA A 95 1.69 -9.46 -0.67
N LEU A 96 0.38 -9.37 -0.80
CA LEU A 96 -0.35 -8.11 -0.83
C LEU A 96 -1.64 -8.20 -0.02
N ALA A 97 -1.96 -7.17 0.73
CA ALA A 97 -3.20 -7.02 1.48
C ALA A 97 -3.85 -5.67 1.17
N VAL A 98 -5.17 -5.61 1.18
CA VAL A 98 -5.93 -4.36 1.12
C VAL A 98 -6.52 -4.10 2.50
N VAL A 99 -6.19 -2.96 3.09
CA VAL A 99 -6.59 -2.59 4.45
C VAL A 99 -7.43 -1.31 4.47
N SER A 100 -8.28 -1.21 5.48
CA SER A 100 -9.12 -0.04 5.68
C SER A 100 -8.30 1.22 5.96
N CYS A 101 -8.82 2.38 5.55
CA CYS A 101 -8.28 3.69 5.88
C CYS A 101 -8.81 4.22 7.22
N GLN A 102 -9.77 3.54 7.82
CA GLN A 102 -10.35 3.96 9.10
C GLN A 102 -9.46 3.54 10.26
N ALA A 103 -9.14 4.47 11.15
CA ALA A 103 -8.21 4.24 12.26
C ALA A 103 -8.62 3.06 13.16
N THR A 104 -9.93 2.85 13.35
CA THR A 104 -10.47 1.76 14.17
C THR A 104 -10.37 0.37 13.53
N GLU A 105 -10.26 0.31 12.20
CA GLU A 105 -10.24 -0.94 11.42
C GLU A 105 -8.83 -1.30 10.92
N PHE A 106 -8.02 -0.30 10.62
CA PHE A 106 -6.70 -0.46 10.01
C PHE A 106 -5.79 -1.41 10.78
N LEU A 107 -5.58 -1.17 12.07
CA LEU A 107 -4.69 -2.00 12.89
C LEU A 107 -5.19 -3.43 13.07
N PRO A 108 -6.48 -3.67 13.38
CA PRO A 108 -7.02 -5.03 13.43
C PRO A 108 -6.88 -5.79 12.11
N GLU A 109 -7.19 -5.16 10.98
CA GLU A 109 -7.05 -5.78 9.66
C GLU A 109 -5.59 -6.09 9.32
N LEU A 110 -4.67 -5.13 9.55
CA LEU A 110 -3.25 -5.33 9.32
C LEU A 110 -2.69 -6.47 10.17
N LYS A 111 -3.04 -6.53 11.46
CA LYS A 111 -2.64 -7.61 12.37
C LYS A 111 -3.17 -8.97 11.91
N ALA A 112 -4.42 -9.05 11.48
CA ALA A 112 -5.00 -10.27 10.95
C ALA A 112 -4.25 -10.78 9.72
N CYS A 113 -3.91 -9.91 8.79
CA CYS A 113 -3.12 -10.27 7.60
C CYS A 113 -1.71 -10.77 7.94
N LEU A 114 -1.07 -10.18 8.95
CA LEU A 114 0.28 -10.57 9.37
C LEU A 114 0.29 -11.91 10.14
N LEU A 115 -0.71 -12.15 11.00
CA LEU A 115 -0.77 -13.34 11.84
C LEU A 115 -1.25 -14.58 11.07
N ASP A 116 -2.21 -14.43 10.17
CA ASP A 116 -2.79 -15.56 9.43
C ASP A 116 -1.91 -16.01 8.25
N GLY A 117 -0.84 -15.28 7.93
CA GLY A 117 0.01 -15.56 6.76
C GLY A 117 -0.77 -15.54 5.44
N ARG A 118 -2.02 -15.09 5.48
CA ARG A 118 -2.89 -14.94 4.32
C ARG A 118 -2.78 -13.53 3.83
N ALA A 119 -2.31 -13.37 2.61
CA ALA A 119 -2.60 -12.16 1.87
C ALA A 119 -4.13 -12.01 1.87
N CYS A 120 -4.63 -10.91 2.41
CA CYS A 120 -6.08 -10.64 2.51
C CYS A 120 -6.69 -10.29 1.13
N ILE A 121 -6.27 -11.00 0.13
CA ILE A 121 -6.77 -10.87 -1.24
C ILE A 121 -7.14 -12.25 -1.76
#